data_84e3f2aba17ee1b2f410af66d06cff2a
#
_entry.id   84e3f2aba17ee1b2f410af66d06cff2a
#
_cell.length_a   1.000
_cell.length_b   1.000
_cell.length_c   1.000
_cell.angle_alpha   90.00
_cell.angle_beta   90.00
_cell.angle_gamma   90.00
#
_symmetry.space_group_name_H-M   'P 1'
#
loop_
_entity.id
_entity.type
_entity.pdbx_description
1 polymer ?
#
loop_
_entity_poly.entity_id
_entity_poly.type
_entity_poly.pdbx_seq_one_letter_code
_entity_poly.pdbx_strand_id
1 'polypeptide(L)'
;DTHFAVMPERLAEICVVASTSSHGHCPDCGFGWERIVAMGDADMDARRNSGGDAQGEYHGTSHKYRDDSRAQNASTVKARVLDGMRERVMVGWYSTCKCYGVLPLPAYPRRPKNATAEQLSDWESACAIITAKRQVLCDGVKDRVTVPAVVLDPFMGSGTTGQVAQDLGRRWLGCELNPAYAPLQKRRTEQL
;
A
#
# COMPACT_ATOMS: atom_id res chain seq x y z
N ASP A 1 11.50 2.67 35.22
CA ASP A 1 10.75 3.78 34.62
C ASP A 1 9.61 3.20 33.81
N THR A 2 8.43 3.25 34.41
CA THR A 2 7.18 2.76 33.81
C THR A 2 6.67 3.78 32.80
N HIS A 3 6.84 3.50 31.50
CA HIS A 3 6.20 4.28 30.46
C HIS A 3 4.75 3.88 30.31
N PHE A 4 3.86 4.79 30.64
CA PHE A 4 2.47 4.69 30.29
C PHE A 4 2.32 4.98 28.77
N ALA A 5 1.78 4.04 28.03
CA ALA A 5 1.45 4.17 26.61
C ALA A 5 2.62 4.44 25.65
N VAL A 6 3.46 3.44 25.43
CA VAL A 6 4.40 3.44 24.29
C VAL A 6 3.66 2.97 23.04
N MET A 7 3.74 3.75 21.95
CA MET A 7 3.23 3.31 20.64
C MET A 7 4.03 2.07 20.17
N PRO A 8 3.38 0.96 19.79
CA PRO A 8 4.09 -0.18 19.22
C PRO A 8 4.78 0.21 17.90
N GLU A 9 6.06 -0.14 17.73
CA GLU A 9 6.84 0.15 16.52
C GLU A 9 6.14 -0.32 15.24
N ARG A 10 5.56 -1.52 15.29
CA ARG A 10 4.80 -2.08 14.16
C ARG A 10 3.60 -1.22 13.74
N LEU A 11 2.92 -0.58 14.69
CA LEU A 11 1.82 0.33 14.37
C LEU A 11 2.34 1.61 13.72
N ALA A 12 3.41 2.19 14.27
CA ALA A 12 4.07 3.35 13.68
C ALA A 12 4.56 3.05 12.25
N GLU A 13 5.17 1.90 12.03
CA GLU A 13 5.62 1.42 10.71
C GLU A 13 4.47 1.38 9.70
N ILE A 14 3.35 0.76 10.04
CA ILE A 14 2.17 0.70 9.17
C ILE A 14 1.68 2.10 8.81
N CYS A 15 1.59 3.00 9.80
CA CYS A 15 1.14 4.38 9.57
C CYS A 15 2.11 5.16 8.66
N VAL A 16 3.41 5.07 8.91
CA VAL A 16 4.44 5.74 8.11
C VAL A 16 4.46 5.23 6.67
N VAL A 17 4.44 3.89 6.48
CA VAL A 17 4.43 3.28 5.14
C VAL A 17 3.16 3.62 4.37
N ALA A 18 2.00 3.68 5.05
CA ALA A 18 0.73 4.00 4.42
C ALA A 18 0.61 5.48 4.01
N SER A 19 1.24 6.40 4.76
CA SER A 19 1.09 7.84 4.59
C SER A 19 2.22 8.50 3.79
N THR A 20 3.34 7.82 3.58
CA THR A 20 4.53 8.41 2.93
C THR A 20 5.02 7.58 1.76
N SER A 21 5.49 8.25 0.70
CA SER A 21 6.19 7.60 -0.39
C SER A 21 7.57 7.10 0.05
N SER A 22 7.89 5.82 -0.23
CA SER A 22 9.24 5.30 -0.02
C SER A 22 10.22 5.78 -1.10
N HIS A 23 9.73 6.25 -2.24
CA HIS A 23 10.54 6.87 -3.28
C HIS A 23 10.84 8.35 -3.01
N GLY A 24 10.05 8.96 -2.10
CA GLY A 24 10.21 10.36 -1.73
C GLY A 24 9.18 11.29 -2.35
N HIS A 25 9.52 12.56 -2.37
CA HIS A 25 8.68 13.67 -2.78
C HIS A 25 9.39 14.55 -3.80
N CYS A 26 8.63 15.27 -4.60
CA CYS A 26 9.15 16.30 -5.48
C CYS A 26 9.81 17.41 -4.67
N PRO A 27 11.06 17.81 -4.97
CA PRO A 27 11.75 18.88 -4.22
C PRO A 27 11.10 20.26 -4.40
N ASP A 28 10.40 20.50 -5.53
CA ASP A 28 9.85 21.80 -5.86
C ASP A 28 8.48 22.07 -5.22
N CYS A 29 7.59 21.04 -5.21
CA CYS A 29 6.21 21.22 -4.75
C CYS A 29 5.83 20.32 -3.57
N GLY A 30 6.69 19.39 -3.14
CA GLY A 30 6.43 18.50 -2.01
C GLY A 30 5.44 17.36 -2.30
N PHE A 31 4.92 17.21 -3.52
CA PHE A 31 4.03 16.09 -3.85
C PHE A 31 4.78 14.77 -3.79
N GLY A 32 4.16 13.78 -3.14
CA GLY A 32 4.70 12.43 -3.03
C GLY A 32 4.65 11.68 -4.35
N TRP A 33 5.62 10.80 -4.56
CA TRP A 33 5.58 9.85 -5.66
C TRP A 33 4.67 8.68 -5.32
N GLU A 34 3.86 8.26 -6.27
CA GLU A 34 2.95 7.13 -6.13
C GLU A 34 3.56 5.84 -6.65
N ARG A 35 3.32 4.77 -5.92
CA ARG A 35 3.69 3.42 -6.33
C ARG A 35 2.70 2.90 -7.35
N ILE A 36 3.19 2.51 -8.51
CA ILE A 36 2.38 1.90 -9.57
C ILE A 36 2.46 0.39 -9.43
N VAL A 37 1.29 -0.20 -9.31
CA VAL A 37 1.13 -1.65 -9.11
C VAL A 37 0.33 -2.21 -10.26
N ALA A 38 0.83 -3.27 -10.88
CA ALA A 38 0.08 -4.12 -11.79
C ALA A 38 -0.56 -5.28 -11.01
N MET A 39 -1.71 -5.74 -11.48
CA MET A 39 -2.37 -6.93 -10.95
C MET A 39 -1.88 -8.14 -11.76
N GLY A 40 -1.18 -9.04 -11.08
CA GLY A 40 -0.79 -10.34 -11.62
C GLY A 40 -1.90 -11.37 -11.54
N ASP A 41 -1.54 -12.61 -11.77
CA ASP A 41 -2.47 -13.75 -11.65
C ASP A 41 -2.88 -14.00 -10.19
N ALA A 42 -4.01 -14.66 -10.01
CA ALA A 42 -4.46 -15.07 -8.69
C ALA A 42 -3.58 -16.22 -8.18
N ASP A 43 -2.94 -16.05 -7.04
CA ASP A 43 -2.20 -17.12 -6.37
C ASP A 43 -3.19 -18.15 -5.78
N MET A 44 -3.40 -19.22 -6.53
CA MET A 44 -4.29 -20.30 -6.13
C MET A 44 -3.66 -21.24 -5.09
N ASP A 45 -2.33 -21.22 -4.94
CA ASP A 45 -1.63 -22.07 -3.97
C ASP A 45 -1.63 -21.43 -2.57
N ALA A 46 -1.56 -20.12 -2.46
CA ALA A 46 -1.78 -19.42 -1.20
C ALA A 46 -3.15 -19.72 -0.59
N ARG A 47 -4.18 -19.97 -1.42
CA ARG A 47 -5.51 -20.37 -0.97
C ARG A 47 -5.54 -21.76 -0.32
N ARG A 48 -4.80 -22.73 -0.85
CA ARG A 48 -4.72 -24.09 -0.29
C ARG A 48 -4.09 -24.08 1.10
N ASN A 49 -3.17 -23.14 1.35
CA ASN A 49 -2.45 -23.01 2.61
C ASN A 49 -3.18 -22.16 3.66
N SER A 50 -4.23 -21.41 3.29
CA SER A 50 -4.93 -20.46 4.18
C SER A 50 -6.16 -21.03 4.90
N GLY A 51 -6.31 -22.37 5.03
CA GLY A 51 -7.32 -22.97 5.91
C GLY A 51 -8.46 -23.72 5.22
N GLY A 52 -8.27 -24.18 4.00
CA GLY A 52 -9.10 -25.25 3.44
C GLY A 52 -8.69 -26.62 4.00
N ASP A 53 -9.63 -27.54 4.14
CA ASP A 53 -9.31 -28.93 4.39
C ASP A 53 -8.49 -29.53 3.22
N ALA A 54 -7.99 -30.76 3.40
CA ALA A 54 -7.22 -31.47 2.39
C ALA A 54 -8.00 -31.70 1.07
N GLN A 55 -9.33 -31.50 1.07
CA GLN A 55 -10.23 -31.61 -0.07
C GLN A 55 -10.57 -30.24 -0.70
N GLY A 56 -10.07 -29.13 -0.12
CA GLY A 56 -10.30 -27.78 -0.64
C GLY A 56 -11.72 -27.25 -0.39
N GLU A 57 -12.50 -27.86 0.47
CA GLU A 57 -13.79 -27.35 0.90
C GLU A 57 -13.61 -26.23 1.94
N TYR A 58 -14.23 -25.10 1.65
CA TYR A 58 -14.23 -23.95 2.55
C TYR A 58 -15.38 -24.07 3.55
N HIS A 59 -15.07 -24.45 4.78
CA HIS A 59 -16.03 -24.51 5.89
C HIS A 59 -16.28 -23.13 6.55
N GLY A 60 -16.29 -22.08 5.76
CA GLY A 60 -16.59 -20.73 6.26
C GLY A 60 -18.05 -20.58 6.69
N THR A 61 -18.30 -19.66 7.57
CA THR A 61 -19.57 -19.32 8.23
C THR A 61 -20.71 -18.88 7.30
N SER A 62 -20.71 -19.30 6.04
CA SER A 62 -21.73 -18.94 5.03
C SER A 62 -23.15 -19.38 5.39
N HIS A 63 -23.30 -20.31 6.33
CA HIS A 63 -24.62 -20.77 6.80
C HIS A 63 -25.35 -19.77 7.71
N LYS A 64 -24.63 -18.83 8.34
CA LYS A 64 -25.26 -17.84 9.26
C LYS A 64 -25.99 -16.69 8.54
N TYR A 65 -25.79 -16.52 7.24
CA TYR A 65 -26.32 -15.38 6.47
C TYR A 65 -27.27 -15.79 5.34
N ARG A 66 -27.82 -17.00 5.40
CA ARG A 66 -28.67 -17.53 4.34
C ARG A 66 -30.03 -16.82 4.23
N ASP A 67 -30.46 -16.15 5.30
CA ASP A 67 -31.73 -15.41 5.38
C ASP A 67 -31.62 -13.90 5.33
N ASP A 68 -30.39 -13.36 5.15
CA ASP A 68 -30.23 -11.92 5.04
C ASP A 68 -30.41 -11.49 3.56
N SER A 69 -31.40 -10.64 3.29
CA SER A 69 -31.59 -10.00 1.99
C SER A 69 -30.38 -9.21 1.46
N ARG A 70 -29.34 -9.07 2.31
CA ARG A 70 -28.01 -8.52 2.00
C ARG A 70 -26.99 -9.60 1.65
N ALA A 71 -27.37 -10.90 1.63
CA ALA A 71 -26.47 -11.97 1.26
C ALA A 71 -25.95 -11.74 -0.15
N GLN A 72 -24.66 -11.48 -0.27
CA GLN A 72 -24.01 -11.30 -1.56
C GLN A 72 -24.07 -12.63 -2.32
N ASN A 73 -24.36 -12.56 -3.62
CA ASN A 73 -24.31 -13.73 -4.49
C ASN A 73 -22.94 -14.42 -4.35
N ALA A 74 -22.93 -15.75 -4.17
CA ALA A 74 -21.73 -16.57 -4.02
C ALA A 74 -20.70 -16.32 -5.13
N SER A 75 -21.15 -16.09 -6.36
CA SER A 75 -20.28 -15.73 -7.49
C SER A 75 -19.56 -14.40 -7.29
N THR A 76 -20.24 -13.41 -6.70
CA THR A 76 -19.67 -12.07 -6.41
C THR A 76 -18.64 -12.17 -5.29
N VAL A 77 -18.91 -12.95 -4.26
CA VAL A 77 -17.97 -13.20 -3.16
C VAL A 77 -16.73 -13.93 -3.67
N LYS A 78 -16.89 -14.98 -4.47
CA LYS A 78 -15.78 -15.70 -5.10
C LYS A 78 -14.92 -14.80 -5.98
N ALA A 79 -15.53 -13.96 -6.81
CA ALA A 79 -14.81 -13.03 -7.66
C ALA A 79 -14.00 -12.01 -6.83
N ARG A 80 -14.57 -11.48 -5.75
CA ARG A 80 -13.89 -10.54 -4.85
C ARG A 80 -12.73 -11.20 -4.11
N VAL A 81 -12.90 -12.44 -3.66
CA VAL A 81 -11.85 -13.22 -2.99
C VAL A 81 -10.70 -13.50 -3.96
N LEU A 82 -11.00 -13.94 -5.18
CA LEU A 82 -10.00 -14.18 -6.22
C LEU A 82 -9.25 -12.89 -6.60
N ASP A 83 -9.95 -11.78 -6.68
CA ASP A 83 -9.34 -10.49 -6.97
C ASP A 83 -8.41 -10.02 -5.83
N GLY A 84 -8.79 -10.29 -4.59
CA GLY A 84 -7.94 -10.06 -3.41
C GLY A 84 -6.72 -10.97 -3.30
N MET A 85 -6.71 -12.10 -4.00
CA MET A 85 -5.60 -13.06 -4.04
C MET A 85 -4.63 -12.82 -5.21
N ARG A 86 -4.92 -11.84 -6.08
CA ARG A 86 -4.00 -11.50 -7.17
C ARG A 86 -2.73 -10.90 -6.60
N GLU A 87 -1.61 -11.39 -7.09
CA GLU A 87 -0.32 -10.80 -6.77
C GLU A 87 -0.30 -9.34 -7.24
N ARG A 88 0.23 -8.46 -6.39
CA ARG A 88 0.45 -7.05 -6.72
C ARG A 88 1.91 -6.84 -7.02
N VAL A 89 2.25 -6.82 -8.29
CA VAL A 89 3.62 -6.61 -8.76
C VAL A 89 3.89 -5.13 -8.87
N MET A 90 4.95 -4.65 -8.24
CA MET A 90 5.36 -3.26 -8.37
C MET A 90 5.97 -3.03 -9.75
N VAL A 91 5.38 -2.14 -10.52
CA VAL A 91 5.86 -1.75 -11.86
C VAL A 91 6.91 -0.64 -11.75
N GLY A 92 6.71 0.31 -10.84
CA GLY A 92 7.61 1.43 -10.67
C GLY A 92 6.99 2.56 -9.84
N TRP A 93 7.63 3.70 -9.90
CA TRP A 93 7.19 4.91 -9.23
C TRP A 93 6.84 5.98 -10.27
N TYR A 94 5.86 6.80 -9.93
CA TYR A 94 5.39 7.85 -10.81
C TYR A 94 5.14 9.15 -10.04
N SER A 95 5.58 10.27 -10.61
CA SER A 95 5.35 11.59 -10.03
C SER A 95 3.91 12.05 -10.30
N THR A 96 3.19 12.44 -9.26
CA THR A 96 1.83 12.99 -9.37
C THR A 96 1.82 14.50 -9.53
N CYS A 97 2.98 15.15 -9.42
CA CYS A 97 3.10 16.59 -9.53
C CYS A 97 3.18 17.09 -10.98
N LYS A 98 2.82 18.35 -11.19
CA LYS A 98 2.88 19.02 -12.50
C LYS A 98 4.26 19.62 -12.83
N CYS A 99 5.19 19.63 -11.89
CA CYS A 99 6.52 20.24 -12.05
C CYS A 99 7.32 19.66 -13.21
N TYR A 100 7.02 18.42 -13.58
CA TYR A 100 7.75 17.69 -14.61
C TYR A 100 6.98 17.53 -15.91
N GLY A 101 5.84 18.23 -16.07
CA GLY A 101 5.04 18.16 -17.30
C GLY A 101 4.50 16.74 -17.61
N VAL A 102 4.25 15.96 -16.59
CA VAL A 102 3.93 14.54 -16.72
C VAL A 102 2.47 14.33 -17.11
N LEU A 103 2.24 13.46 -18.09
CA LEU A 103 0.92 13.06 -18.51
C LEU A 103 0.25 12.22 -17.40
N PRO A 104 -1.09 12.34 -17.21
CA PRO A 104 -1.78 11.50 -16.25
C PRO A 104 -1.64 10.02 -16.61
N LEU A 105 -1.45 9.20 -15.57
CA LEU A 105 -1.39 7.74 -15.75
C LEU A 105 -2.69 7.23 -16.35
N PRO A 106 -2.64 6.41 -17.41
CA PRO A 106 -3.85 5.81 -17.97
C PRO A 106 -4.54 4.92 -16.96
N ALA A 107 -5.86 5.07 -16.82
CA ALA A 107 -6.65 4.25 -15.92
C ALA A 107 -6.84 2.85 -16.48
N TYR A 108 -6.87 1.85 -15.59
CA TYR A 108 -7.27 0.50 -15.99
C TYR A 108 -8.76 0.45 -16.33
N PRO A 109 -9.14 -0.30 -17.37
CA PRO A 109 -10.55 -0.51 -17.67
C PRO A 109 -11.24 -1.27 -16.53
N ARG A 110 -12.48 -0.93 -16.25
CA ARG A 110 -13.26 -1.68 -15.25
C ARG A 110 -13.47 -3.11 -15.75
N ARG A 111 -13.26 -4.09 -14.89
CA ARG A 111 -13.57 -5.47 -15.19
C ARG A 111 -15.06 -5.63 -15.50
N PRO A 112 -15.44 -6.22 -16.64
CA PRO A 112 -16.84 -6.41 -16.98
C PRO A 112 -17.49 -7.40 -16.01
N LYS A 113 -18.74 -7.13 -15.64
CA LYS A 113 -19.57 -8.02 -14.80
C LYS A 113 -20.22 -9.07 -15.67
N ASN A 114 -20.28 -10.32 -15.21
CA ASN A 114 -20.89 -11.45 -15.92
C ASN A 114 -20.36 -11.63 -17.36
N ALA A 115 -19.07 -11.41 -17.55
CA ALA A 115 -18.42 -11.42 -18.85
C ALA A 115 -18.28 -12.85 -19.42
N THR A 116 -18.37 -12.97 -20.74
CA THR A 116 -17.97 -14.17 -21.46
C THR A 116 -16.45 -14.36 -21.40
N ALA A 117 -15.95 -15.55 -21.76
CA ALA A 117 -14.52 -15.81 -21.82
C ALA A 117 -13.78 -14.87 -22.79
N GLU A 118 -14.39 -14.54 -23.92
CA GLU A 118 -13.88 -13.61 -24.92
C GLU A 118 -13.76 -12.19 -24.34
N GLN A 119 -14.82 -11.69 -23.70
CA GLN A 119 -14.80 -10.37 -23.05
C GLN A 119 -13.76 -10.27 -21.93
N LEU A 120 -13.48 -11.36 -21.20
CA LEU A 120 -12.43 -11.39 -20.20
C LEU A 120 -11.05 -11.35 -20.85
N SER A 121 -10.83 -12.07 -21.93
CA SER A 121 -9.58 -12.05 -22.71
C SER A 121 -9.30 -10.66 -23.27
N ASP A 122 -10.30 -9.97 -23.80
CA ASP A 122 -10.18 -8.60 -24.30
C ASP A 122 -9.84 -7.62 -23.19
N TRP A 123 -10.49 -7.78 -22.03
CA TRP A 123 -10.19 -6.96 -20.84
C TRP A 123 -8.76 -7.19 -20.33
N GLU A 124 -8.29 -8.42 -20.27
CA GLU A 124 -6.92 -8.78 -19.88
C GLU A 124 -5.91 -8.19 -20.84
N SER A 125 -6.16 -8.29 -22.14
CA SER A 125 -5.32 -7.68 -23.17
C SER A 125 -5.25 -6.16 -23.04
N ALA A 126 -6.37 -5.50 -22.78
CA ALA A 126 -6.42 -4.06 -22.51
C ALA A 126 -5.63 -3.69 -21.24
N CYS A 127 -5.72 -4.49 -20.18
CA CYS A 127 -4.94 -4.29 -18.96
C CYS A 127 -3.43 -4.43 -19.21
N ALA A 128 -3.01 -5.39 -20.01
CA ALA A 128 -1.60 -5.57 -20.38
C ALA A 128 -1.04 -4.36 -21.14
N ILE A 129 -1.81 -3.83 -22.10
CA ILE A 129 -1.45 -2.61 -22.84
C ILE A 129 -1.30 -1.41 -21.90
N ILE A 130 -2.22 -1.23 -20.95
CA ILE A 130 -2.16 -0.16 -19.96
C ILE A 130 -0.95 -0.32 -19.04
N THR A 131 -0.65 -1.54 -18.62
CA THR A 131 0.53 -1.85 -17.80
C THR A 131 1.82 -1.46 -18.53
N ALA A 132 1.95 -1.85 -19.80
CA ALA A 132 3.11 -1.49 -20.61
C ALA A 132 3.25 0.04 -20.76
N LYS A 133 2.16 0.77 -21.01
CA LYS A 133 2.17 2.24 -21.07
C LYS A 133 2.58 2.88 -19.75
N ARG A 134 2.10 2.35 -18.63
CA ARG A 134 2.50 2.81 -17.30
C ARG A 134 3.98 2.58 -17.04
N GLN A 135 4.52 1.43 -17.44
CA GLN A 135 5.95 1.13 -17.33
C GLN A 135 6.79 2.18 -18.06
N VAL A 136 6.46 2.46 -19.32
CA VAL A 136 7.18 3.49 -20.12
C VAL A 136 7.15 4.86 -19.42
N LEU A 137 6.01 5.24 -18.85
CA LEU A 137 5.90 6.51 -18.12
C LEU A 137 6.73 6.51 -16.84
N CYS A 138 6.75 5.41 -16.09
CA CYS A 138 7.61 5.25 -14.90
C CYS A 138 9.09 5.34 -15.27
N ASP A 139 9.51 4.66 -16.34
CA ASP A 139 10.90 4.68 -16.82
C ASP A 139 11.33 6.08 -17.26
N GLY A 140 10.44 6.86 -17.83
CA GLY A 140 10.70 8.24 -18.24
C GLY A 140 10.96 9.22 -17.09
N VAL A 141 10.62 8.84 -15.86
CA VAL A 141 10.78 9.72 -14.67
C VAL A 141 11.66 9.13 -13.58
N LYS A 142 12.12 7.89 -13.72
CA LYS A 142 12.85 7.14 -12.67
C LYS A 142 14.12 7.83 -12.17
N ASP A 143 14.80 8.58 -13.02
CA ASP A 143 16.07 9.24 -12.69
C ASP A 143 15.89 10.66 -12.13
N ARG A 144 14.66 11.07 -11.84
CA ARG A 144 14.37 12.37 -11.27
C ARG A 144 14.72 12.44 -9.80
N VAL A 145 15.26 13.58 -9.41
CA VAL A 145 15.64 13.84 -8.01
C VAL A 145 14.38 13.87 -7.12
N THR A 146 14.46 13.18 -6.01
CA THR A 146 13.44 13.18 -4.96
C THR A 146 14.06 13.54 -3.61
N VAL A 147 13.24 14.04 -2.69
CA VAL A 147 13.62 14.29 -1.30
C VAL A 147 12.84 13.35 -0.38
N PRO A 148 13.44 12.90 0.73
CA PRO A 148 12.74 12.05 1.69
C PRO A 148 11.47 12.70 2.24
N ALA A 149 10.43 11.91 2.46
CA ALA A 149 9.23 12.35 3.17
C ALA A 149 9.56 12.85 4.58
N VAL A 150 8.76 13.78 5.08
CA VAL A 150 8.84 14.25 6.46
C VAL A 150 7.61 13.76 7.23
N VAL A 151 7.85 13.02 8.30
CA VAL A 151 6.82 12.55 9.23
C VAL A 151 6.72 13.55 10.38
N LEU A 152 5.52 14.07 10.63
CA LEU A 152 5.25 14.95 11.78
C LEU A 152 4.55 14.14 12.87
N ASP A 153 5.13 14.17 14.07
CA ASP A 153 4.49 13.64 15.29
C ASP A 153 4.31 14.78 16.31
N PRO A 154 3.10 15.30 16.47
CA PRO A 154 2.84 16.39 17.42
C PRO A 154 2.86 15.95 18.88
N PHE A 155 2.94 14.65 19.17
CA PHE A 155 2.96 14.05 20.49
C PHE A 155 4.06 12.98 20.60
N MET A 156 5.29 13.42 20.35
CA MET A 156 6.46 12.56 20.13
C MET A 156 6.71 11.54 21.24
N GLY A 157 6.42 11.88 22.50
CA GLY A 157 6.64 11.00 23.66
C GLY A 157 8.07 10.47 23.70
N SER A 158 8.22 9.17 23.76
CA SER A 158 9.53 8.48 23.81
C SER A 158 10.28 8.42 22.47
N GLY A 159 9.71 8.92 21.36
CA GLY A 159 10.37 9.00 20.06
C GLY A 159 10.19 7.78 19.12
N THR A 160 9.22 6.91 19.38
CA THR A 160 9.00 5.71 18.54
C THR A 160 8.72 6.05 17.09
N THR A 161 7.86 7.05 16.84
CA THR A 161 7.52 7.47 15.46
C THR A 161 8.74 8.01 14.73
N GLY A 162 9.59 8.80 15.41
CA GLY A 162 10.81 9.34 14.84
C GLY A 162 11.82 8.26 14.48
N GLN A 163 12.04 7.31 15.40
CA GLN A 163 12.90 6.15 15.16
C GLN A 163 12.41 5.37 13.92
N VAL A 164 11.15 4.97 13.88
CA VAL A 164 10.58 4.20 12.78
C VAL A 164 10.63 4.98 11.46
N ALA A 165 10.37 6.28 11.46
CA ALA A 165 10.49 7.09 10.28
C ALA A 165 11.94 7.10 9.74
N GLN A 166 12.92 7.22 10.62
CA GLN A 166 14.34 7.20 10.29
C GLN A 166 14.78 5.83 9.74
N ASP A 167 14.38 4.72 10.38
CA ASP A 167 14.65 3.35 9.94
C ASP A 167 14.09 3.07 8.53
N LEU A 168 12.99 3.72 8.21
CA LEU A 168 12.35 3.65 6.89
C LEU A 168 12.91 4.68 5.88
N GLY A 169 13.98 5.42 6.20
CA GLY A 169 14.59 6.42 5.33
C GLY A 169 13.76 7.69 5.15
N ARG A 170 12.88 8.02 6.10
CA ARG A 170 12.12 9.28 6.14
C ARG A 170 12.79 10.25 7.09
N ARG A 171 12.57 11.54 6.86
CA ARG A 171 12.87 12.58 7.85
C ARG A 171 11.70 12.66 8.84
N TRP A 172 11.93 13.19 10.01
CA TRP A 172 10.89 13.38 11.01
C TRP A 172 11.01 14.72 11.72
N LEU A 173 9.90 15.18 12.25
CA LEU A 173 9.79 16.34 13.13
C LEU A 173 8.83 15.96 14.26
N GLY A 174 9.27 16.10 15.50
CA GLY A 174 8.46 15.77 16.67
C GLY A 174 8.29 16.96 17.60
N CYS A 175 7.11 17.06 18.21
CA CYS A 175 6.84 17.99 19.29
C CYS A 175 6.57 17.22 20.58
N GLU A 176 7.15 17.68 21.69
CA GLU A 176 6.92 17.09 23.02
C GLU A 176 6.96 18.19 24.08
N LEU A 177 5.94 18.21 24.93
CA LEU A 177 5.82 19.20 26.01
C LEU A 177 6.61 18.80 27.26
N ASN A 178 6.78 17.50 27.49
CA ASN A 178 7.45 17.01 28.68
C ASN A 178 8.95 16.82 28.42
N PRO A 179 9.84 17.66 28.97
CA PRO A 179 11.28 17.59 28.74
C PRO A 179 11.92 16.30 29.25
N ALA A 180 11.24 15.56 30.16
CA ALA A 180 11.73 14.28 30.66
C ALA A 180 11.84 13.20 29.56
N TYR A 181 11.15 13.36 28.43
CA TYR A 181 11.26 12.45 27.28
C TYR A 181 12.48 12.70 26.40
N ALA A 182 13.09 13.88 26.46
CA ALA A 182 14.24 14.23 25.58
C ALA A 182 15.39 13.20 25.61
N PRO A 183 15.83 12.67 26.78
CA PRO A 183 16.88 11.63 26.79
C PRO A 183 16.48 10.33 26.11
N LEU A 184 15.19 9.99 26.14
CA LEU A 184 14.67 8.77 25.51
C LEU A 184 14.60 8.95 23.99
N GLN A 185 14.10 10.09 23.53
CA GLN A 185 14.07 10.46 22.11
C GLN A 185 15.48 10.40 21.53
N LYS A 186 16.44 11.06 22.19
CA LYS A 186 17.84 11.08 21.80
C LYS A 186 18.41 9.67 21.66
N ARG A 187 18.18 8.82 22.66
CA ARG A 187 18.64 7.43 22.63
C ARG A 187 18.09 6.65 21.43
N ARG A 188 16.84 6.87 21.05
CA ARG A 188 16.19 6.16 19.95
C ARG A 188 16.59 6.66 18.57
N THR A 189 16.88 7.94 18.43
CA THR A 189 17.11 8.57 17.13
C THR A 189 18.59 8.83 16.81
N GLU A 190 19.49 8.71 17.80
CA GLU A 190 20.95 8.87 17.61
C GLU A 190 21.72 7.52 17.57
N GLN A 191 21.04 6.37 17.63
CA GLN A 191 21.70 5.05 17.63
C GLN A 191 22.00 4.49 16.22
N LEU A 192 22.01 5.34 15.19
CA LEU A 192 22.37 4.97 13.81
C LEU A 192 23.66 5.66 13.36
#